data_3964bac922fca12b8350df7964ebca75
#
_entry.id   3964bac922fca12b8350df7964ebca75
#
_cell.length_a   1.000
_cell.length_b   1.000
_cell.length_c   1.000
_cell.angle_alpha   90.00
_cell.angle_beta   90.00
_cell.angle_gamma   90.00
#
_symmetry.space_group_name_H-M   'P 1'
#
loop_
_entity.id
_entity.type
_entity.pdbx_description
1 polymer ?
#
loop_
_entity_poly.entity_id
_entity_poly.type
_entity_poly.pdbx_seq_one_letter_code
_entity_poly.pdbx_strand_id
1 'polypeptide(L)'
;LAGAFLAVAATDDREVNRSVGEEARKLGIPVSVADRREECTFFFPAVCEHGGVTVGLVSHSGGDHRRAAEAASAVRKALEELD
;
A
#
# COMPACT_ATOMS: atom_id res chain seq x y z
N LEU A 1 14.35 8.33 11.88
CA LEU A 1 12.94 8.43 11.48
C LEU A 1 12.08 9.35 12.35
N ALA A 2 12.64 9.81 13.49
CA ALA A 2 11.88 10.72 14.36
C ALA A 2 11.41 11.94 13.57
N GLY A 3 10.12 12.27 13.70
CA GLY A 3 9.51 13.38 12.97
C GLY A 3 8.96 13.01 11.61
N ALA A 4 9.18 11.79 11.12
CA ALA A 4 8.62 11.34 9.86
C ALA A 4 7.13 11.04 10.02
N PHE A 5 6.34 11.32 8.99
CA PHE A 5 4.91 11.02 8.97
C PHE A 5 4.67 9.55 8.64
N LEU A 6 5.42 9.03 7.68
CA LEU A 6 5.42 7.62 7.34
C LEU A 6 6.78 7.24 6.78
N ALA A 7 7.05 5.95 6.66
CA ALA A 7 8.32 5.46 6.14
C ALA A 7 8.09 4.36 5.09
N VAL A 8 8.99 4.32 4.11
CA VAL A 8 9.00 3.27 3.10
C VAL A 8 10.41 2.70 3.04
N ALA A 9 10.56 1.40 3.26
CA ALA A 9 11.83 0.71 3.16
C ALA A 9 11.85 -0.08 1.85
N ALA A 10 12.62 0.40 0.88
CA ALA A 10 12.63 -0.16 -0.47
C ALA A 10 14.05 -0.26 -1.02
N THR A 11 14.98 -0.73 -0.19
CA THR A 11 16.36 -0.94 -0.63
C THR A 11 16.55 -2.37 -1.10
N ASP A 12 17.70 -2.69 -1.66
CA ASP A 12 18.05 -4.05 -2.03
C ASP A 12 18.71 -4.83 -0.88
N ASP A 13 18.82 -4.22 0.29
CA ASP A 13 19.41 -4.82 1.49
C ASP A 13 18.33 -5.22 2.48
N ARG A 14 18.15 -6.54 2.67
CA ARG A 14 17.12 -7.09 3.57
C ARG A 14 17.27 -6.55 5.00
N GLU A 15 18.50 -6.46 5.50
CA GLU A 15 18.76 -6.00 6.87
C GLU A 15 18.42 -4.52 7.07
N VAL A 16 18.73 -3.69 6.07
CA VAL A 16 18.35 -2.28 6.10
C VAL A 16 16.83 -2.14 6.14
N ASN A 17 16.12 -2.87 5.28
CA ASN A 17 14.66 -2.82 5.23
C ASN A 17 14.04 -3.26 6.56
N ARG A 18 14.56 -4.35 7.14
CA ARG A 18 14.09 -4.84 8.43
C ARG A 18 14.33 -3.81 9.54
N SER A 19 15.51 -3.23 9.55
CA SER A 19 15.87 -2.22 10.55
C SER A 19 14.99 -0.99 10.50
N VAL A 20 14.69 -0.50 9.29
CA VAL A 20 13.79 0.65 9.09
C VAL A 20 12.39 0.30 9.60
N GLY A 21 11.90 -0.89 9.28
CA GLY A 21 10.58 -1.34 9.74
C GLY A 21 10.50 -1.40 11.26
N GLU A 22 11.52 -1.94 11.91
CA GLU A 22 11.55 -2.05 13.36
C GLU A 22 11.57 -0.67 14.02
N GLU A 23 12.42 0.24 13.52
CA GLU A 23 12.50 1.59 14.06
C GLU A 23 11.17 2.34 13.90
N ALA A 24 10.56 2.24 12.73
CA ALA A 24 9.28 2.89 12.47
C ALA A 24 8.21 2.36 13.43
N ARG A 25 8.14 1.05 13.65
CA ARG A 25 7.16 0.47 14.57
C ARG A 25 7.38 0.94 16.00
N LYS A 26 8.64 1.05 16.42
CA LYS A 26 8.96 1.56 17.77
C LYS A 26 8.52 3.01 17.96
N LEU A 27 8.59 3.81 16.90
CA LEU A 27 8.20 5.22 16.93
C LEU A 27 6.72 5.44 16.62
N GLY A 28 5.98 4.39 16.32
CA GLY A 28 4.56 4.52 15.97
C GLY A 28 4.33 5.14 14.60
N ILE A 29 5.32 5.06 13.71
CA ILE A 29 5.24 5.61 12.35
C ILE A 29 4.76 4.53 11.40
N PRO A 30 3.72 4.78 10.57
CA PRO A 30 3.30 3.82 9.56
C PRO A 30 4.47 3.49 8.62
N VAL A 31 4.65 2.20 8.29
CA VAL A 31 5.76 1.76 7.45
C VAL A 31 5.32 0.73 6.41
N SER A 32 5.83 0.89 5.20
CA SER A 32 5.73 -0.09 4.13
C SER A 32 7.13 -0.64 3.87
N VAL A 33 7.29 -1.97 3.97
CA VAL A 33 8.56 -2.65 3.73
C VAL A 33 8.40 -3.44 2.43
N ALA A 34 9.07 -2.99 1.38
CA ALA A 34 8.81 -3.45 0.02
C ALA A 34 9.06 -4.93 -0.21
N ASP A 35 10.03 -5.52 0.50
CA ASP A 35 10.41 -6.92 0.31
C ASP A 35 9.82 -7.86 1.36
N ARG A 36 9.00 -7.36 2.29
CA ARG A 36 8.45 -8.23 3.34
C ARG A 36 7.11 -7.68 3.84
N ARG A 37 6.04 -8.21 3.29
CA ARG A 37 4.66 -7.80 3.61
C ARG A 37 4.34 -7.88 5.10
N GLU A 38 4.87 -8.90 5.79
CA GLU A 38 4.60 -9.13 7.21
C GLU A 38 5.14 -8.00 8.09
N GLU A 39 6.08 -7.21 7.57
CA GLU A 39 6.69 -6.11 8.32
C GLU A 39 5.99 -4.77 8.05
N CYS A 40 5.01 -4.74 7.15
CA CYS A 40 4.27 -3.53 6.83
C CYS A 40 3.17 -3.27 7.85
N THR A 41 2.93 -1.99 8.13
CA THR A 41 1.80 -1.58 8.96
C THR A 41 0.72 -0.88 8.13
N PHE A 42 0.98 -0.62 6.84
CA PHE A 42 -0.03 -0.13 5.91
C PHE A 42 0.33 -0.59 4.50
N PHE A 43 -0.64 -0.50 3.59
CA PHE A 43 -0.47 -0.91 2.19
C PHE A 43 -1.01 0.17 1.26
N PHE A 44 -0.33 0.40 0.13
CA PHE A 44 -0.81 1.33 -0.89
C PHE A 44 -1.92 0.64 -1.71
N PRO A 45 -3.07 1.29 -1.88
CA PRO A 45 -4.16 0.67 -2.64
C PRO A 45 -3.93 0.78 -4.15
N ALA A 46 -4.59 -0.09 -4.91
CA ALA A 46 -4.83 0.14 -6.32
C ALA A 46 -5.93 1.19 -6.41
N VAL A 47 -5.82 2.14 -7.33
CA VAL A 47 -6.73 3.28 -7.40
C VAL A 47 -7.39 3.34 -8.77
N CYS A 48 -8.69 3.62 -8.80
CA CYS A 48 -9.37 3.97 -10.03
C CYS A 48 -10.22 5.21 -9.81
N GLU A 49 -10.44 5.96 -10.89
CA GLU A 49 -11.22 7.20 -10.86
C GLU A 49 -12.12 7.27 -12.08
N HIS A 50 -13.34 7.74 -11.86
CA HIS A 50 -14.24 8.08 -12.97
C HIS A 50 -15.38 8.94 -12.45
N GLY A 51 -15.78 9.94 -13.23
CA GLY A 51 -16.96 10.74 -12.93
C GLY A 51 -16.89 11.46 -11.59
N GLY A 52 -15.70 11.90 -11.18
CA GLY A 52 -15.53 12.60 -9.91
C GLY A 52 -15.43 11.69 -8.69
N VAL A 53 -15.39 10.38 -8.90
CA VAL A 53 -15.28 9.39 -7.82
C VAL A 53 -13.91 8.72 -7.86
N THR A 54 -13.26 8.64 -6.71
CA THR A 54 -11.99 7.94 -6.56
C THR A 54 -12.20 6.75 -5.63
N VAL A 55 -11.74 5.57 -6.05
CA VAL A 55 -11.88 4.34 -5.28
C VAL A 55 -10.51 3.72 -5.05
N GLY A 56 -10.24 3.35 -3.80
CA GLY A 56 -9.01 2.63 -3.44
C GLY A 56 -9.36 1.20 -3.04
N LEU A 57 -8.55 0.24 -3.50
CA LEU A 57 -8.79 -1.17 -3.24
C LEU A 57 -7.50 -1.84 -2.79
N VAL A 58 -7.59 -2.64 -1.74
CA VAL A 58 -6.49 -3.52 -1.33
C VAL A 58 -7.02 -4.94 -1.24
N SER A 59 -6.16 -5.91 -1.50
CA SER A 59 -6.54 -7.31 -1.32
C SER A 59 -6.63 -7.63 0.16
N HIS A 60 -7.29 -8.73 0.50
CA HIS A 60 -7.32 -9.23 1.87
C HIS A 60 -5.87 -9.39 2.34
N SER A 61 -5.53 -8.81 3.50
CA SER A 61 -4.19 -8.74 4.07
C SER A 61 -3.18 -7.92 3.26
N GLY A 62 -3.62 -7.18 2.23
CA GLY A 62 -2.77 -6.24 1.50
C GLY A 62 -1.68 -6.84 0.63
N GLY A 63 -1.67 -8.16 0.43
CA GLY A 63 -0.54 -8.84 -0.17
C GLY A 63 -0.63 -9.15 -1.66
N ASP A 64 -1.78 -8.93 -2.29
CA ASP A 64 -1.97 -9.29 -3.69
C ASP A 64 -2.33 -8.06 -4.53
N HIS A 65 -1.31 -7.33 -4.94
CA HIS A 65 -1.50 -6.13 -5.76
C HIS A 65 -2.12 -6.43 -7.11
N ARG A 66 -1.83 -7.60 -7.68
CA ARG A 66 -2.39 -8.01 -8.96
C ARG A 66 -3.90 -8.16 -8.87
N ARG A 67 -4.37 -8.82 -7.81
CA ARG A 67 -5.80 -9.00 -7.59
C ARG A 67 -6.49 -7.66 -7.34
N ALA A 68 -5.86 -6.77 -6.57
CA ALA A 68 -6.38 -5.44 -6.32
C ALA A 68 -6.47 -4.62 -7.61
N ALA A 69 -5.47 -4.72 -8.49
CA ALA A 69 -5.48 -4.01 -9.77
C ALA A 69 -6.58 -4.54 -10.69
N GLU A 70 -6.80 -5.85 -10.72
CA GLU A 70 -7.90 -6.45 -11.49
C GLU A 70 -9.25 -5.96 -10.99
N ALA A 71 -9.41 -5.91 -9.66
CA ALA A 71 -10.64 -5.42 -9.04
C ALA A 71 -10.86 -3.94 -9.35
N ALA A 72 -9.79 -3.14 -9.30
CA ALA A 72 -9.88 -1.71 -9.63
C ALA A 72 -10.34 -1.49 -11.07
N SER A 73 -9.84 -2.31 -12.01
CA SER A 73 -10.26 -2.25 -13.41
C SER A 73 -11.75 -2.57 -13.57
N ALA A 74 -12.23 -3.57 -12.85
CA ALA A 74 -13.65 -3.95 -12.89
C ALA A 74 -14.54 -2.85 -12.29
N VAL A 75 -14.10 -2.26 -11.18
CA VAL A 75 -14.84 -1.16 -10.53
C VAL A 75 -14.88 0.06 -11.46
N ARG A 76 -13.78 0.36 -12.14
CA ARG A 76 -13.76 1.49 -13.08
C ARG A 76 -14.78 1.30 -14.19
N LYS A 77 -14.87 0.09 -14.74
CA LYS A 77 -15.89 -0.20 -15.78
C LYS A 77 -17.31 0.00 -15.26
N ALA A 78 -17.56 -0.43 -14.02
CA ALA A 78 -18.86 -0.22 -13.40
C ALA A 78 -19.18 1.26 -13.24
N LEU A 79 -18.18 2.08 -12.83
CA LEU A 79 -18.37 3.51 -12.70
C LEU A 79 -18.68 4.16 -14.06
N GLU A 80 -18.03 3.71 -15.13
CA GLU A 80 -18.27 4.22 -16.48
C GLU A 80 -19.72 3.99 -16.93
N GLU A 81 -20.35 2.94 -16.46
CA GLU A 81 -21.73 2.62 -16.79
C GLU A 81 -22.74 3.53 -16.10
N LEU A 82 -22.33 4.29 -15.10
CA LEU A 82 -23.20 5.23 -14.41
C LEU A 82 -23.43 6.53 -15.20
N ASP A 83 -22.62 6.79 -16.19
CA ASP A 83 -22.70 8.05 -16.98
C ASP A 83 -23.80 8.04 -18.03
#